data_994884983d08ff6e548cb565d6715a25
#
_entry.id   994884983d08ff6e548cb565d6715a25
#
_cell.length_a   1.000
_cell.length_b   1.000
_cell.length_c   1.000
_cell.angle_alpha   90.00
_cell.angle_beta   90.00
_cell.angle_gamma   90.00
#
_symmetry.space_group_name_H-M   'P 1'
#
loop_
_entity.id
_entity.type
_entity.pdbx_description
1 polymer ?
#
loop_
_entity_poly.entity_id
_entity_poly.type
_entity_poly.pdbx_seq_one_letter_code
_entity_poly.pdbx_strand_id
1 'polypeptide(L)'
;MQKTFDITWGFFPLVEFIVSSSNQIGSRYKTALDIGSGDGVHTEILRSAGLEVFQLDKYSDTAEYKEDFISHNFNHKFDVIFCSHVIEHQRNVGHFLDKIFDVMSDDGLLLISAPKHRAEVLINGHLNCFYSTYFMQQLIHAGFDLKNGKYLSCMGIENAAIVSKAKNFELSEREESGYIWTEKHQERSCIELVNQELHNLIAWFHNCTVLYPSDTQLQFDVHFPENYQSKAIDITAERHGFKITI
;
A
#
# COMPACT_ATOMS: atom_id res chain seq x y z
N MET A 1 -1.77 7.91 25.45
CA MET A 1 -0.46 7.32 25.79
C MET A 1 0.23 7.11 24.46
N GLN A 2 1.38 7.72 24.23
CA GLN A 2 2.14 7.59 22.99
C GLN A 2 2.61 6.14 22.82
N LYS A 3 2.43 5.56 21.64
CA LYS A 3 2.89 4.21 21.29
C LYS A 3 3.99 4.32 20.23
N THR A 4 5.00 3.49 20.33
CA THR A 4 6.11 3.41 19.37
C THR A 4 6.13 2.02 18.73
N PHE A 5 6.29 1.99 17.40
CA PHE A 5 6.26 0.79 16.58
C PHE A 5 7.51 0.72 15.70
N ASP A 6 8.02 -0.48 15.51
CA ASP A 6 9.06 -0.79 14.52
C ASP A 6 8.40 -1.34 13.25
N ILE A 7 8.76 -0.79 12.08
CA ILE A 7 8.16 -1.15 10.80
C ILE A 7 9.23 -1.14 9.70
N THR A 8 9.15 -2.11 8.80
CA THR A 8 10.05 -2.21 7.64
C THR A 8 9.28 -2.10 6.32
N TRP A 9 8.24 -2.92 6.14
CA TRP A 9 7.46 -2.98 4.91
C TRP A 9 6.15 -2.22 5.03
N GLY A 10 5.63 -1.71 3.91
CA GLY A 10 4.40 -0.94 3.91
C GLY A 10 4.48 0.42 4.59
N PHE A 11 5.70 0.85 4.96
CA PHE A 11 5.93 2.10 5.67
C PHE A 11 5.40 3.31 4.91
N PHE A 12 5.79 3.44 3.63
CA PHE A 12 5.48 4.65 2.86
C PHE A 12 3.98 4.87 2.65
N PRO A 13 3.20 3.89 2.18
CA PRO A 13 1.76 4.11 2.01
C PRO A 13 1.06 4.37 3.34
N LEU A 14 1.51 3.71 4.42
CA LEU A 14 0.93 3.89 5.73
C LEU A 14 1.15 5.31 6.27
N VAL A 15 2.40 5.76 6.28
CA VAL A 15 2.76 7.09 6.78
C VAL A 15 2.16 8.18 5.92
N GLU A 16 2.25 8.05 4.61
CA GLU A 16 1.66 9.03 3.68
C GLU A 16 0.15 9.16 3.90
N PHE A 17 -0.56 8.04 4.10
CA PHE A 17 -1.99 8.07 4.43
C PHE A 17 -2.25 8.80 5.75
N ILE A 18 -1.55 8.43 6.83
CA ILE A 18 -1.76 9.02 8.16
C ILE A 18 -1.51 10.54 8.11
N VAL A 19 -0.41 10.97 7.48
CA VAL A 19 -0.05 12.39 7.39
C VAL A 19 -1.04 13.16 6.52
N SER A 20 -1.30 12.67 5.30
CA SER A 20 -2.15 13.38 4.34
C SER A 20 -3.64 13.35 4.68
N SER A 21 -4.08 12.36 5.45
CA SER A 21 -5.48 12.15 5.81
C SER A 21 -5.79 12.43 7.28
N SER A 22 -4.85 12.97 8.04
CA SER A 22 -5.00 13.20 9.50
C SER A 22 -6.29 13.92 9.91
N ASN A 23 -6.75 14.87 9.11
CA ASN A 23 -8.00 15.60 9.34
C ASN A 23 -9.27 14.83 8.91
N GLN A 24 -9.11 13.69 8.25
CA GLN A 24 -10.19 12.88 7.69
C GLN A 24 -10.38 11.56 8.46
N ILE A 25 -9.36 11.12 9.18
CA ILE A 25 -9.42 9.93 10.04
C ILE A 25 -10.43 10.21 11.19
N GLY A 26 -11.30 9.23 11.45
CA GLY A 26 -12.39 9.34 12.41
C GLY A 26 -13.64 10.06 11.90
N SER A 27 -13.55 10.82 10.80
CA SER A 27 -14.69 11.50 10.18
C SER A 27 -15.10 10.84 8.85
N ARG A 28 -14.23 10.89 7.86
CA ARG A 28 -14.40 10.26 6.54
C ARG A 28 -13.94 8.80 6.55
N TYR A 29 -12.76 8.55 7.07
CA TYR A 29 -12.19 7.21 7.19
C TYR A 29 -12.36 6.73 8.63
N LYS A 30 -13.22 5.74 8.84
CA LYS A 30 -13.56 5.20 10.16
C LYS A 30 -13.09 3.78 10.33
N THR A 31 -13.31 2.96 9.30
CA THR A 31 -13.01 1.52 9.32
C THR A 31 -11.87 1.18 8.37
N ALA A 32 -11.03 0.24 8.78
CA ALA A 32 -9.99 -0.32 7.93
C ALA A 32 -9.97 -1.85 7.99
N LEU A 33 -9.58 -2.47 6.88
CA LEU A 33 -9.25 -3.89 6.80
C LEU A 33 -7.74 -4.01 6.54
N ASP A 34 -7.04 -4.71 7.42
CA ASP A 34 -5.64 -5.07 7.27
C ASP A 34 -5.55 -6.50 6.72
N ILE A 35 -5.26 -6.62 5.41
CA ILE A 35 -5.17 -7.91 4.71
C ILE A 35 -3.74 -8.44 4.81
N GLY A 36 -3.58 -9.63 5.37
CA GLY A 36 -2.27 -10.20 5.66
C GLY A 36 -1.61 -9.50 6.83
N SER A 37 -2.37 -9.29 7.90
CA SER A 37 -1.96 -8.47 9.05
C SER A 37 -0.76 -9.02 9.83
N GLY A 38 -0.40 -10.30 9.65
CA GLY A 38 0.72 -10.94 10.34
C GLY A 38 0.66 -10.74 11.87
N ASP A 39 1.70 -10.15 12.45
CA ASP A 39 1.78 -9.86 13.88
C ASP A 39 0.99 -8.62 14.31
N GLY A 40 0.28 -7.95 13.37
CA GLY A 40 -0.62 -6.85 13.66
C GLY A 40 0.04 -5.49 13.89
N VAL A 41 1.30 -5.32 13.53
CA VAL A 41 2.01 -4.03 13.73
C VAL A 41 1.32 -2.90 12.95
N HIS A 42 0.99 -3.11 11.68
CA HIS A 42 0.28 -2.11 10.87
C HIS A 42 -1.11 -1.83 11.42
N THR A 43 -1.82 -2.87 11.85
CA THR A 43 -3.12 -2.75 12.53
C THR A 43 -3.05 -1.80 13.73
N GLU A 44 -2.06 -2.00 14.61
CA GLU A 44 -1.92 -1.19 15.81
C GLU A 44 -1.54 0.27 15.50
N ILE A 45 -0.77 0.50 14.45
CA ILE A 45 -0.46 1.85 13.96
C ILE A 45 -1.74 2.53 13.45
N LEU A 46 -2.51 1.85 12.61
CA LEU A 46 -3.79 2.38 12.08
C LEU A 46 -4.82 2.62 13.21
N ARG A 47 -4.90 1.73 14.21
CA ARG A 47 -5.73 1.91 15.41
C ARG A 47 -5.27 3.12 16.23
N SER A 48 -3.97 3.30 16.39
CA SER A 48 -3.41 4.45 17.11
C SER A 48 -3.66 5.77 16.38
N ALA A 49 -3.74 5.73 15.04
CA ALA A 49 -4.15 6.87 14.22
C ALA A 49 -5.65 7.20 14.34
N GLY A 50 -6.48 6.31 14.90
CA GLY A 50 -7.90 6.54 15.18
C GLY A 50 -8.89 5.78 14.29
N LEU A 51 -8.44 4.74 13.59
CA LEU A 51 -9.31 3.85 12.81
C LEU A 51 -9.79 2.66 13.64
N GLU A 52 -10.98 2.17 13.36
CA GLU A 52 -11.43 0.83 13.74
C GLU A 52 -10.87 -0.15 12.71
N VAL A 53 -9.96 -1.02 13.12
CA VAL A 53 -9.22 -1.90 12.19
C VAL A 53 -9.56 -3.35 12.44
N PHE A 54 -9.94 -4.03 11.38
CA PHE A 54 -10.20 -5.47 11.31
C PHE A 54 -9.00 -6.18 10.71
N GLN A 55 -8.54 -7.23 11.35
CA GLN A 55 -7.39 -8.02 10.94
C GLN A 55 -7.83 -9.27 10.19
N LEU A 56 -7.28 -9.48 9.00
CA LEU A 56 -7.44 -10.73 8.28
C LEU A 56 -6.06 -11.31 7.96
N ASP A 57 -5.80 -12.50 8.46
CA ASP A 57 -4.59 -13.26 8.14
C ASP A 57 -4.86 -14.75 8.27
N LYS A 58 -4.43 -15.53 7.29
CA LYS A 58 -4.66 -16.97 7.25
C LYS A 58 -3.84 -17.74 8.30
N TYR A 59 -2.72 -17.20 8.70
CA TYR A 59 -1.72 -17.89 9.52
C TYR A 59 -1.55 -17.27 10.90
N SER A 60 -1.97 -16.02 11.09
CA SER A 60 -1.86 -15.34 12.37
C SER A 60 -2.89 -15.84 13.37
N ASP A 61 -2.43 -16.11 14.62
CA ASP A 61 -3.32 -16.49 15.72
C ASP A 61 -4.02 -15.28 16.35
N THR A 62 -3.57 -14.07 16.05
CA THR A 62 -4.12 -12.82 16.60
C THR A 62 -5.14 -12.16 15.68
N ALA A 63 -5.25 -12.63 14.43
CA ALA A 63 -6.19 -12.07 13.46
C ALA A 63 -7.65 -12.39 13.85
N GLU A 64 -8.52 -11.39 13.73
CA GLU A 64 -9.97 -11.54 13.95
C GLU A 64 -10.59 -12.48 12.93
N TYR A 65 -10.15 -12.38 11.66
CA TYR A 65 -10.52 -13.29 10.59
C TYR A 65 -9.32 -14.16 10.23
N LYS A 66 -9.24 -15.37 10.85
CA LYS A 66 -8.18 -16.35 10.57
C LYS A 66 -8.57 -17.19 9.35
N GLU A 67 -8.65 -16.54 8.19
CA GLU A 67 -9.13 -17.13 6.95
C GLU A 67 -8.33 -16.63 5.75
N ASP A 68 -8.51 -17.33 4.62
CA ASP A 68 -8.02 -16.84 3.34
C ASP A 68 -8.92 -15.70 2.86
N PHE A 69 -8.32 -14.56 2.47
CA PHE A 69 -9.05 -13.38 2.04
C PHE A 69 -10.02 -13.69 0.89
N ILE A 70 -9.62 -14.54 -0.06
CA ILE A 70 -10.45 -14.88 -1.21
C ILE A 70 -11.72 -15.63 -0.80
N SER A 71 -11.65 -16.49 0.20
CA SER A 71 -12.79 -17.28 0.65
C SER A 71 -13.67 -16.59 1.70
N HIS A 72 -13.14 -15.60 2.42
CA HIS A 72 -13.90 -14.90 3.45
C HIS A 72 -14.99 -14.02 2.87
N ASN A 73 -16.20 -14.05 3.43
CA ASN A 73 -17.32 -13.20 3.00
C ASN A 73 -17.55 -12.08 4.01
N PHE A 74 -17.28 -10.85 3.58
CA PHE A 74 -17.55 -9.67 4.38
C PHE A 74 -19.03 -9.25 4.23
N ASN A 75 -19.63 -8.79 5.31
CA ASN A 75 -21.01 -8.29 5.34
C ASN A 75 -21.09 -6.74 5.29
N HIS A 76 -19.95 -6.07 5.22
CA HIS A 76 -19.83 -4.62 5.09
C HIS A 76 -18.59 -4.26 4.26
N LYS A 77 -18.51 -2.99 3.88
CA LYS A 77 -17.36 -2.43 3.16
C LYS A 77 -16.50 -1.61 4.11
N PHE A 78 -15.24 -1.43 3.73
CA PHE A 78 -14.24 -0.71 4.53
C PHE A 78 -13.85 0.60 3.86
N ASP A 79 -13.63 1.64 4.67
CA ASP A 79 -13.19 2.95 4.19
C ASP A 79 -11.72 2.94 3.76
N VAL A 80 -10.91 2.11 4.42
CA VAL A 80 -9.49 1.93 4.10
C VAL A 80 -9.19 0.44 4.01
N ILE A 81 -8.48 0.04 2.97
CA ILE A 81 -7.89 -1.29 2.89
C ILE A 81 -6.38 -1.13 2.89
N PHE A 82 -5.74 -1.78 3.84
CA PHE A 82 -4.29 -1.89 3.92
C PHE A 82 -3.87 -3.30 3.52
N CYS A 83 -2.92 -3.40 2.59
CA CYS A 83 -2.44 -4.67 2.07
C CYS A 83 -0.95 -4.55 1.74
N SER A 84 -0.10 -5.03 2.64
CA SER A 84 1.35 -4.93 2.49
C SER A 84 1.97 -6.31 2.34
N HIS A 85 2.68 -6.53 1.23
CA HIS A 85 3.42 -7.77 0.95
C HIS A 85 2.53 -9.03 1.03
N VAL A 86 1.38 -8.98 0.36
CA VAL A 86 0.42 -10.09 0.24
C VAL A 86 0.16 -10.45 -1.22
N ILE A 87 0.13 -9.43 -2.09
CA ILE A 87 -0.24 -9.61 -3.50
C ILE A 87 0.74 -10.51 -4.27
N GLU A 88 2.02 -10.52 -3.90
CA GLU A 88 3.05 -11.38 -4.48
C GLU A 88 2.82 -12.87 -4.21
N HIS A 89 2.12 -13.19 -3.15
CA HIS A 89 1.74 -14.57 -2.78
C HIS A 89 0.47 -15.04 -3.51
N GLN A 90 -0.24 -14.14 -4.18
CA GLN A 90 -1.51 -14.49 -4.80
C GLN A 90 -1.31 -15.21 -6.14
N ARG A 91 -1.87 -16.41 -6.28
CA ARG A 91 -1.84 -17.13 -7.55
C ARG A 91 -2.65 -16.41 -8.63
N ASN A 92 -3.73 -15.76 -8.25
CA ASN A 92 -4.64 -15.07 -9.15
C ASN A 92 -4.78 -13.61 -8.71
N VAL A 93 -3.82 -12.78 -9.15
CA VAL A 93 -3.70 -11.37 -8.79
C VAL A 93 -4.95 -10.57 -9.16
N GLY A 94 -5.48 -10.80 -10.37
CA GLY A 94 -6.69 -10.11 -10.83
C GLY A 94 -7.88 -10.38 -9.91
N HIS A 95 -8.14 -11.64 -9.59
CA HIS A 95 -9.23 -12.01 -8.70
C HIS A 95 -9.05 -11.46 -7.28
N PHE A 96 -7.82 -11.40 -6.80
CA PHE A 96 -7.50 -10.81 -5.50
C PHE A 96 -7.81 -9.30 -5.48
N LEU A 97 -7.41 -8.58 -6.51
CA LEU A 97 -7.66 -7.13 -6.62
C LEU A 97 -9.14 -6.82 -6.86
N ASP A 98 -9.85 -7.63 -7.65
CA ASP A 98 -11.29 -7.50 -7.85
C ASP A 98 -12.03 -7.62 -6.52
N LYS A 99 -11.65 -8.58 -5.69
CA LYS A 99 -12.24 -8.72 -4.36
C LYS A 99 -11.92 -7.56 -3.43
N ILE A 100 -10.70 -7.02 -3.48
CA ILE A 100 -10.37 -5.77 -2.75
C ILE A 100 -11.29 -4.65 -3.19
N PHE A 101 -11.49 -4.50 -4.51
CA PHE A 101 -12.38 -3.49 -5.07
C PHE A 101 -13.82 -3.65 -4.54
N ASP A 102 -14.33 -4.89 -4.48
CA ASP A 102 -15.69 -5.16 -4.02
C ASP A 102 -15.91 -4.84 -2.54
N VAL A 103 -14.94 -5.15 -1.67
CA VAL A 103 -15.06 -4.94 -0.21
C VAL A 103 -14.68 -3.54 0.23
N MET A 104 -14.11 -2.72 -0.66
CA MET A 104 -13.80 -1.33 -0.39
C MET A 104 -15.04 -0.45 -0.59
N SER A 105 -15.25 0.55 0.27
CA SER A 105 -16.27 1.59 0.12
C SER A 105 -16.04 2.39 -1.17
N ASP A 106 -17.10 2.99 -1.72
CA ASP A 106 -16.96 3.70 -3.01
C ASP A 106 -16.06 4.94 -2.92
N ASP A 107 -16.05 5.61 -1.76
CA ASP A 107 -15.15 6.72 -1.43
C ASP A 107 -13.91 6.27 -0.62
N GLY A 108 -13.65 4.97 -0.56
CA GLY A 108 -12.56 4.37 0.20
C GLY A 108 -11.18 4.53 -0.46
N LEU A 109 -10.15 4.15 0.28
CA LEU A 109 -8.77 4.11 -0.18
C LEU A 109 -8.18 2.70 -0.04
N LEU A 110 -7.46 2.28 -1.06
CA LEU A 110 -6.56 1.14 -1.00
C LEU A 110 -5.13 1.64 -0.80
N LEU A 111 -4.50 1.15 0.26
CA LEU A 111 -3.07 1.30 0.55
C LEU A 111 -2.44 -0.06 0.31
N ILE A 112 -1.69 -0.20 -0.77
CA ILE A 112 -1.13 -1.49 -1.16
C ILE A 112 0.35 -1.39 -1.47
N SER A 113 1.13 -2.37 -1.03
CA SER A 113 2.53 -2.49 -1.38
C SER A 113 2.92 -3.91 -1.77
N ALA A 114 3.97 -4.00 -2.59
CA ALA A 114 4.54 -5.26 -3.05
C ALA A 114 6.05 -5.13 -3.26
N PRO A 115 6.83 -6.20 -3.08
CA PRO A 115 8.25 -6.18 -3.36
C PRO A 115 8.51 -5.97 -4.86
N LYS A 116 9.63 -5.29 -5.17
CA LYS A 116 9.99 -4.88 -6.53
C LYS A 116 11.23 -5.58 -7.06
N HIS A 117 12.09 -6.09 -6.19
CA HIS A 117 13.37 -6.64 -6.60
C HIS A 117 13.22 -7.98 -7.30
N ARG A 118 14.01 -8.20 -8.37
CA ARG A 118 13.95 -9.45 -9.16
C ARG A 118 14.23 -10.71 -8.35
N ALA A 119 15.05 -10.61 -7.31
CA ALA A 119 15.37 -11.74 -6.46
C ALA A 119 14.19 -12.22 -5.61
N GLU A 120 13.12 -11.45 -5.52
CA GLU A 120 11.91 -11.81 -4.77
C GLU A 120 11.27 -13.11 -5.27
N VAL A 121 11.39 -13.42 -6.56
CA VAL A 121 10.91 -14.71 -7.11
C VAL A 121 11.65 -15.94 -6.56
N LEU A 122 12.81 -15.73 -5.93
CA LEU A 122 13.57 -16.78 -5.28
C LEU A 122 13.15 -17.02 -3.83
N ILE A 123 12.30 -16.13 -3.28
CA ILE A 123 11.76 -16.28 -1.94
C ILE A 123 10.61 -17.29 -2.01
N ASN A 124 10.65 -18.27 -1.11
CA ASN A 124 9.61 -19.29 -1.08
C ASN A 124 8.23 -18.68 -0.83
N GLY A 125 7.28 -18.99 -1.68
CA GLY A 125 5.92 -18.47 -1.61
C GLY A 125 5.67 -17.19 -2.42
N HIS A 126 6.70 -16.51 -2.94
CA HIS A 126 6.52 -15.41 -3.89
C HIS A 126 6.23 -15.95 -5.28
N LEU A 127 4.99 -15.87 -5.69
CA LEU A 127 4.51 -16.35 -7.00
C LEU A 127 4.63 -15.27 -8.07
N ASN A 128 4.70 -14.00 -7.66
CA ASN A 128 4.75 -12.84 -8.54
C ASN A 128 5.90 -11.91 -8.16
N CYS A 129 6.44 -11.25 -9.18
CA CYS A 129 7.38 -10.15 -9.01
C CYS A 129 6.86 -8.94 -9.77
N PHE A 130 6.64 -7.84 -9.04
CA PHE A 130 6.01 -6.65 -9.60
C PHE A 130 7.05 -5.60 -9.99
N TYR A 131 7.27 -5.43 -11.31
CA TYR A 131 7.85 -4.19 -11.80
C TYR A 131 6.84 -3.05 -11.66
N SER A 132 7.31 -1.82 -11.51
CA SER A 132 6.45 -0.64 -11.32
C SER A 132 5.32 -0.55 -12.33
N THR A 133 5.63 -0.68 -13.62
CA THR A 133 4.63 -0.62 -14.69
C THR A 133 3.63 -1.77 -14.63
N TYR A 134 4.07 -2.97 -14.32
CA TYR A 134 3.18 -4.13 -14.19
C TYR A 134 2.28 -4.00 -12.96
N PHE A 135 2.83 -3.54 -11.84
CA PHE A 135 2.04 -3.30 -10.62
C PHE A 135 0.94 -2.26 -10.85
N MET A 136 1.31 -1.12 -11.45
CA MET A 136 0.35 -0.07 -11.83
C MET A 136 -0.72 -0.60 -12.78
N GLN A 137 -0.33 -1.38 -13.77
CA GLN A 137 -1.26 -1.96 -14.75
C GLN A 137 -2.28 -2.89 -14.09
N GLN A 138 -1.86 -3.74 -13.15
CA GLN A 138 -2.77 -4.62 -12.41
C GLN A 138 -3.81 -3.82 -11.62
N LEU A 139 -3.40 -2.73 -10.96
CA LEU A 139 -4.31 -1.84 -10.23
C LEU A 139 -5.31 -1.15 -11.15
N ILE A 140 -4.85 -0.65 -12.29
CA ILE A 140 -5.71 -0.02 -13.30
C ILE A 140 -6.75 -1.01 -13.81
N HIS A 141 -6.32 -2.23 -14.16
CA HIS A 141 -7.24 -3.28 -14.64
C HIS A 141 -8.28 -3.71 -13.59
N ALA A 142 -7.94 -3.59 -12.33
CA ALA A 142 -8.87 -3.85 -11.25
C ALA A 142 -9.83 -2.68 -10.94
N GLY A 143 -9.67 -1.54 -11.63
CA GLY A 143 -10.57 -0.39 -11.51
C GLY A 143 -10.12 0.69 -10.55
N PHE A 144 -8.86 0.67 -10.13
CA PHE A 144 -8.33 1.71 -9.26
C PHE A 144 -7.83 2.93 -10.05
N ASP A 145 -8.07 4.13 -9.50
CA ASP A 145 -7.69 5.41 -10.07
C ASP A 145 -6.25 5.77 -9.71
N LEU A 146 -5.30 5.34 -10.53
CA LEU A 146 -3.91 5.71 -10.38
C LEU A 146 -3.60 7.13 -10.87
N LYS A 147 -4.43 7.69 -11.74
CA LYS A 147 -4.23 9.04 -12.29
C LYS A 147 -4.33 10.10 -11.18
N ASN A 148 -5.27 9.95 -10.26
CA ASN A 148 -5.47 10.86 -9.13
C ASN A 148 -4.94 10.27 -7.82
N GLY A 149 -4.42 9.05 -7.85
CA GLY A 149 -3.80 8.38 -6.73
C GLY A 149 -2.35 8.81 -6.48
N LYS A 150 -1.72 8.15 -5.52
CA LYS A 150 -0.28 8.29 -5.25
C LYS A 150 0.39 6.97 -5.54
N TYR A 151 1.49 7.03 -6.27
CA TYR A 151 2.37 5.90 -6.47
C TYR A 151 3.73 6.21 -5.86
N LEU A 152 4.24 5.27 -5.10
CA LEU A 152 5.47 5.39 -4.35
C LEU A 152 6.36 4.20 -4.70
N SER A 153 7.59 4.45 -5.10
CA SER A 153 8.55 3.38 -5.30
C SER A 153 9.73 3.60 -4.37
N CYS A 154 9.83 2.75 -3.39
CA CYS A 154 10.88 2.85 -2.40
C CYS A 154 12.13 2.14 -2.88
N MET A 155 13.14 2.92 -3.31
CA MET A 155 14.55 2.53 -3.44
C MET A 155 14.80 1.21 -4.20
N GLY A 156 13.93 0.85 -5.13
CA GLY A 156 14.06 -0.40 -5.88
C GLY A 156 13.67 -1.66 -5.09
N ILE A 157 13.14 -1.50 -3.88
CA ILE A 157 12.77 -2.61 -2.99
C ILE A 157 11.28 -2.84 -3.02
N GLU A 158 10.48 -1.78 -2.88
CA GLU A 158 9.03 -1.85 -2.73
C GLU A 158 8.32 -0.92 -3.73
N ASN A 159 7.24 -1.38 -4.31
CA ASN A 159 6.22 -0.56 -4.96
C ASN A 159 5.08 -0.37 -3.99
N ALA A 160 4.53 0.84 -3.93
CA ALA A 160 3.35 1.12 -3.14
C ALA A 160 2.39 2.05 -3.88
N ALA A 161 1.11 1.95 -3.57
CA ALA A 161 0.09 2.82 -4.11
C ALA A 161 -0.95 3.18 -3.04
N ILE A 162 -1.45 4.41 -3.12
CA ILE A 162 -2.63 4.88 -2.40
C ILE A 162 -3.62 5.33 -3.45
N VAL A 163 -4.70 4.56 -3.62
CA VAL A 163 -5.64 4.74 -4.72
C VAL A 163 -7.08 4.61 -4.26
N SER A 164 -7.98 5.35 -4.90
CA SER A 164 -9.42 5.18 -4.79
C SER A 164 -9.96 4.34 -5.94
N LYS A 165 -11.24 4.02 -5.92
CA LYS A 165 -11.93 3.49 -7.09
C LYS A 165 -11.97 4.53 -8.21
N ALA A 166 -11.76 4.09 -9.45
CA ALA A 166 -11.97 4.93 -10.62
C ALA A 166 -13.46 5.26 -10.76
N LYS A 167 -13.77 6.54 -10.98
CA LYS A 167 -15.13 6.96 -11.27
C LYS A 167 -15.58 6.35 -12.61
N ASN A 168 -16.81 5.86 -12.63
CA ASN A 168 -17.42 5.25 -13.81
C ASN A 168 -16.71 3.96 -14.30
N PHE A 169 -16.04 3.25 -13.41
CA PHE A 169 -15.52 1.93 -13.71
C PHE A 169 -16.61 0.87 -13.52
N GLU A 170 -16.85 0.10 -14.59
CA GLU A 170 -17.76 -1.04 -14.58
C GLU A 170 -16.95 -2.31 -14.88
N LEU A 171 -16.97 -3.27 -13.95
CA LEU A 171 -16.28 -4.56 -14.14
C LEU A 171 -16.72 -5.28 -15.43
N SER A 172 -17.98 -5.10 -15.81
CA SER A 172 -18.55 -5.66 -17.05
C SER A 172 -17.97 -5.05 -18.32
N GLU A 173 -17.36 -3.85 -18.26
CA GLU A 173 -16.68 -3.23 -19.40
C GLU A 173 -15.25 -3.76 -19.60
N ARG A 174 -14.73 -4.50 -18.63
CA ARG A 174 -13.42 -5.12 -18.73
C ARG A 174 -13.52 -6.41 -19.53
N GLU A 175 -12.87 -6.43 -20.68
CA GLU A 175 -12.75 -7.66 -21.45
C GLU A 175 -11.72 -8.62 -20.81
N GLU A 176 -11.87 -9.92 -21.08
CA GLU A 176 -10.92 -10.94 -20.59
C GLU A 176 -9.48 -10.66 -21.01
N SER A 177 -9.29 -10.05 -22.20
CA SER A 177 -7.97 -9.63 -22.69
C SER A 177 -7.47 -8.34 -22.04
N GLY A 178 -8.34 -7.56 -21.41
CA GLY A 178 -8.03 -6.24 -20.85
C GLY A 178 -7.71 -5.15 -21.88
N TYR A 179 -7.82 -5.45 -23.17
CA TYR A 179 -7.27 -4.60 -24.24
C TYR A 179 -8.04 -3.29 -24.40
N ILE A 180 -9.35 -3.35 -24.51
CA ILE A 180 -10.19 -2.15 -24.76
C ILE A 180 -10.19 -1.23 -23.55
N TRP A 181 -10.20 -1.81 -22.37
CA TRP A 181 -10.20 -1.04 -21.14
C TRP A 181 -8.91 -0.25 -20.97
N THR A 182 -7.76 -0.81 -21.36
CA THR A 182 -6.48 -0.12 -21.30
C THR A 182 -6.42 1.10 -22.19
N GLU A 183 -6.97 1.08 -23.39
CA GLU A 183 -7.04 2.25 -24.26
C GLU A 183 -7.85 3.39 -23.62
N LYS A 184 -9.00 3.07 -23.02
CA LYS A 184 -9.91 4.04 -22.41
C LYS A 184 -9.35 4.67 -21.12
N HIS A 185 -8.59 3.94 -20.33
CA HIS A 185 -8.15 4.35 -18.99
C HIS A 185 -6.64 4.47 -18.80
N GLN A 186 -5.84 3.97 -19.73
CA GLN A 186 -4.37 4.07 -19.66
C GLN A 186 -3.81 5.33 -20.31
N GLU A 187 -4.62 6.19 -20.91
CA GLU A 187 -4.14 7.37 -21.60
C GLU A 187 -2.94 7.99 -20.89
N ARG A 188 -1.74 7.71 -21.40
CA ARG A 188 -0.45 8.34 -21.01
C ARG A 188 -0.07 8.24 -19.52
N SER A 189 -0.94 7.67 -18.69
CA SER A 189 -0.82 7.73 -17.24
C SER A 189 0.44 7.05 -16.69
N CYS A 190 0.92 5.98 -17.33
CA CYS A 190 2.12 5.28 -16.83
C CYS A 190 3.41 6.12 -16.94
N ILE A 191 3.59 6.90 -17.99
CA ILE A 191 4.77 7.76 -18.15
C ILE A 191 4.67 8.97 -17.24
N GLU A 192 3.48 9.55 -17.13
CA GLU A 192 3.23 10.68 -16.22
C GLU A 192 3.32 10.25 -14.76
N LEU A 193 2.84 9.05 -14.41
CA LEU A 193 2.98 8.49 -13.06
C LEU A 193 4.42 8.15 -12.71
N VAL A 194 5.21 7.61 -13.64
CA VAL A 194 6.64 7.39 -13.41
C VAL A 194 7.37 8.71 -13.21
N ASN A 195 7.02 9.75 -13.94
CA ASN A 195 7.57 11.08 -13.75
C ASN A 195 7.09 11.72 -12.44
N GLN A 196 5.84 11.51 -12.05
CA GLN A 196 5.29 11.96 -10.78
C GLN A 196 5.89 11.17 -9.61
N GLU A 197 6.13 9.87 -9.78
CA GLU A 197 6.87 9.04 -8.83
C GLU A 197 8.26 9.61 -8.58
N LEU A 198 9.00 9.92 -9.65
CA LEU A 198 10.34 10.51 -9.52
C LEU A 198 10.28 11.87 -8.81
N HIS A 199 9.25 12.66 -9.10
CA HIS A 199 9.03 13.97 -8.48
C HIS A 199 8.64 13.84 -7.00
N ASN A 200 7.77 12.90 -6.68
CA ASN A 200 7.37 12.59 -5.30
C ASN A 200 8.52 11.99 -4.50
N LEU A 201 9.31 11.10 -5.10
CA LEU A 201 10.55 10.60 -4.52
C LEU A 201 11.53 11.74 -4.22
N ILE A 202 11.74 12.66 -5.16
CA ILE A 202 12.62 13.81 -4.96
C ILE A 202 12.05 14.72 -3.86
N ALA A 203 10.75 14.96 -3.83
CA ALA A 203 10.11 15.77 -2.80
C ALA A 203 10.18 15.11 -1.41
N TRP A 204 9.99 13.79 -1.34
CA TRP A 204 10.13 13.00 -0.12
C TRP A 204 11.57 12.90 0.37
N PHE A 205 12.51 12.72 -0.56
CA PHE A 205 13.92 12.50 -0.28
C PHE A 205 14.80 13.73 -0.45
N HIS A 206 14.22 14.92 -0.57
CA HIS A 206 15.01 16.14 -0.77
C HIS A 206 16.07 16.38 0.31
N ASN A 207 15.99 15.65 1.43
CA ASN A 207 16.99 15.65 2.50
C ASN A 207 17.37 14.22 2.94
N CYS A 208 17.10 13.19 2.13
CA CYS A 208 17.47 11.82 2.47
C CYS A 208 18.78 11.43 1.78
N THR A 209 19.77 11.07 2.56
CA THR A 209 20.96 10.40 2.04
C THR A 209 20.78 8.91 2.18
N VAL A 210 20.67 8.22 1.04
CA VAL A 210 20.64 6.76 1.03
C VAL A 210 22.06 6.26 0.90
N LEU A 211 22.57 5.65 1.95
CA LEU A 211 23.84 4.97 1.93
C LEU A 211 23.61 3.50 1.59
N TYR A 212 24.16 3.05 0.46
CA TYR A 212 24.28 1.63 0.14
C TYR A 212 25.60 1.14 0.73
N PRO A 213 25.59 0.32 1.77
CA PRO A 213 26.81 -0.33 2.21
C PRO A 213 27.21 -1.39 1.19
N SER A 214 28.49 -1.57 1.02
CA SER A 214 29.10 -2.57 0.10
C SER A 214 28.80 -4.03 0.47
N ASP A 215 28.23 -4.29 1.63
CA ASP A 215 27.94 -5.63 2.14
C ASP A 215 26.52 -5.71 2.71
N THR A 216 25.58 -6.15 1.88
CA THR A 216 24.30 -6.80 2.20
C THR A 216 23.38 -6.19 3.29
N GLN A 217 23.64 -5.04 3.83
CA GLN A 217 22.77 -4.36 4.79
C GLN A 217 22.42 -2.97 4.30
N LEU A 218 21.15 -2.77 3.94
CA LEU A 218 20.62 -1.45 3.63
C LEU A 218 20.57 -0.62 4.92
N GLN A 219 21.32 0.45 4.94
CA GLN A 219 21.31 1.43 6.01
C GLN A 219 20.60 2.68 5.48
N PHE A 220 19.49 3.06 6.10
CA PHE A 220 18.72 4.24 5.71
C PHE A 220 18.92 5.33 6.73
N ASP A 221 19.53 6.43 6.32
CA ASP A 221 19.43 7.70 7.04
C ASP A 221 18.36 8.54 6.33
N VAL A 222 17.16 8.54 6.88
CA VAL A 222 16.05 9.33 6.34
C VAL A 222 15.91 10.58 7.17
N HIS A 223 16.27 11.72 6.59
CA HIS A 223 15.95 13.03 7.15
C HIS A 223 14.65 13.51 6.51
N PHE A 224 13.57 13.53 7.27
CA PHE A 224 12.32 14.10 6.81
C PHE A 224 12.42 15.63 6.78
N PRO A 225 11.87 16.30 5.76
CA PRO A 225 11.73 17.74 5.76
C PRO A 225 10.95 18.20 7.01
N GLU A 226 11.35 19.33 7.61
CA GLU A 226 10.69 19.88 8.82
C GLU A 226 9.18 20.04 8.69
N ASN A 227 8.68 20.25 7.46
CA ASN A 227 7.25 20.34 7.12
C ASN A 227 6.52 18.97 7.09
N TYR A 228 7.25 17.84 7.14
CA TYR A 228 6.68 16.51 7.27
C TYR A 228 6.46 16.06 8.73
N GLN A 229 6.97 16.81 9.69
CA GLN A 229 6.64 16.59 11.09
C GLN A 229 5.18 17.00 11.31
N SER A 230 4.30 16.03 11.08
CA SER A 230 2.92 16.18 11.48
C SER A 230 2.84 16.07 13.00
N LYS A 231 1.96 16.87 13.63
CA LYS A 231 1.69 16.72 15.07
C LYS A 231 1.14 15.33 15.44
N ALA A 232 0.83 14.50 14.46
CA ALA A 232 0.18 13.22 14.61
C ALA A 232 1.17 12.03 14.67
N ILE A 233 2.39 12.20 14.15
CA ILE A 233 3.32 11.08 14.01
C ILE A 233 4.78 11.55 14.04
N ASP A 234 5.59 10.92 14.88
CA ASP A 234 7.04 11.06 14.88
C ASP A 234 7.68 9.85 14.24
N ILE A 235 8.68 10.09 13.39
CA ILE A 235 9.35 9.04 12.62
C ILE A 235 10.85 9.13 12.84
N THR A 236 11.47 8.00 13.16
CA THR A 236 12.92 7.86 13.27
C THR A 236 13.38 6.71 12.37
N ALA A 237 14.41 6.96 11.55
CA ALA A 237 15.06 5.91 10.77
C ALA A 237 15.93 5.04 11.69
N GLU A 238 15.83 3.73 11.51
CA GLU A 238 16.60 2.73 12.24
C GLU A 238 17.41 1.86 11.24
N ARG A 239 18.36 1.09 11.75
CA ARG A 239 19.26 0.28 10.91
C ARG A 239 18.53 -0.69 9.96
N HIS A 240 17.34 -1.17 10.34
CA HIS A 240 16.58 -2.19 9.61
C HIS A 240 15.12 -1.81 9.36
N GLY A 241 14.81 -0.51 9.42
CA GLY A 241 13.45 -0.03 9.22
C GLY A 241 13.21 1.34 9.80
N PHE A 242 12.01 1.57 10.26
CA PHE A 242 11.56 2.85 10.80
C PHE A 242 10.89 2.64 12.14
N LYS A 243 11.10 3.57 13.04
CA LYS A 243 10.35 3.66 14.28
C LYS A 243 9.30 4.77 14.15
N ILE A 244 8.06 4.41 14.38
CA ILE A 244 6.91 5.32 14.30
C ILE A 244 6.35 5.49 15.69
N THR A 245 6.17 6.74 16.12
CA THR A 245 5.49 7.08 17.37
C THR A 245 4.22 7.88 17.07
N ILE A 246 3.07 7.42 17.55
CA ILE A 246 1.74 8.02 17.38
C ILE A 246 1.13 8.27 18.76
#